data_6d58a39a9c3fa416c2f0945d46f5d487
#
_entry.id   6d58a39a9c3fa416c2f0945d46f5d487
#
_cell.length_a   1.000
_cell.length_b   1.000
_cell.length_c   1.000
_cell.angle_alpha   90.00
_cell.angle_beta   90.00
_cell.angle_gamma   90.00
#
_symmetry.space_group_name_H-M   'P 1'
#
loop_
_entity.id
_entity.type
_entity.pdbx_description
1 polymer ?
#
loop_
_entity_poly.entity_id
_entity_poly.type
_entity_poly.pdbx_seq_one_letter_code
_entity_poly.pdbx_strand_id
1 'polypeptide(L)'
;MIEYILRFAIQQRWLIVLLTIAASALGIYNFTRLPIDAVPDITNVQVQVNTNVTGLSPVEIEKRITFPIEWAMGGLPNVEQVRSISRYGLSQVTLIFKDGTDIYWARQLVNERLAQAKENLPEGLGEPAMGPISTGLGEIYLWAVEATGPKPDGTEYTPMDLRVVQDWIIRPQLLTAPGVTEVNAIGGYEKQYHVTPAPAKLIAYWLSFRDLFERLAENNSSVGGGYIEHFDEQYLIRSTGLVKKIEDIESIVLGSHDGVPIYVRDVATVQLGKELRTGAATLNGEETVIGTAIMLLGENSRTVSRAVDERMQKINKTLPPNVTARTLYDRTYLVDATLNTVRKNLVEGAVLVIVVLFVLLGNVRAALITALAIPLSMLLAITGMVRSEISGNLMSLGAIDFGIIVDGAVVMVENLIRHLAEAQHKLGRRLTLAERADIALRSGKEVARPVLFGVGIIMIVYLPILTLTGIEGKMF
;
A
#
# COMPACT_ATOMS: atom_id res chain seq x y z
N MET A 1 7.90 45.02 -13.80
CA MET A 1 7.16 43.77 -13.85
C MET A 1 5.91 43.78 -12.94
N ILE A 2 6.03 44.08 -11.65
CA ILE A 2 4.88 44.10 -10.69
C ILE A 2 3.80 45.09 -11.11
N GLU A 3 4.22 46.33 -11.49
CA GLU A 3 3.28 47.37 -11.98
C GLU A 3 2.48 46.94 -13.22
N TYR A 4 3.13 46.21 -14.12
CA TYR A 4 2.46 45.66 -15.31
C TYR A 4 1.40 44.63 -14.93
N ILE A 5 1.74 43.70 -13.98
CA ILE A 5 0.81 42.70 -13.50
C ILE A 5 -0.40 43.34 -12.80
N LEU A 6 -0.18 44.31 -11.91
CA LEU A 6 -1.26 45.04 -11.24
C LEU A 6 -2.16 45.78 -12.22
N ARG A 7 -1.56 46.50 -13.18
CA ARG A 7 -2.31 47.22 -14.24
C ARG A 7 -3.14 46.25 -15.09
N PHE A 8 -2.54 45.14 -15.52
CA PHE A 8 -3.22 44.09 -16.28
C PHE A 8 -4.39 43.50 -15.47
N ALA A 9 -4.17 43.18 -14.20
CA ALA A 9 -5.19 42.59 -13.34
C ALA A 9 -6.39 43.52 -13.14
N ILE A 10 -6.17 44.84 -12.97
CA ILE A 10 -7.24 45.81 -12.78
C ILE A 10 -7.97 46.08 -14.10
N GLN A 11 -7.25 46.16 -15.22
CA GLN A 11 -7.85 46.41 -16.54
C GLN A 11 -8.63 45.21 -17.06
N GLN A 12 -8.08 43.99 -16.88
CA GLN A 12 -8.69 42.72 -17.34
C GLN A 12 -9.34 41.93 -16.19
N ARG A 13 -10.07 42.65 -15.34
CA ARG A 13 -10.68 42.10 -14.13
C ARG A 13 -11.51 40.84 -14.37
N TRP A 14 -12.28 40.77 -15.45
CA TRP A 14 -13.10 39.63 -15.79
C TRP A 14 -12.26 38.40 -16.18
N LEU A 15 -11.14 38.63 -16.88
CA LEU A 15 -10.20 37.57 -17.22
C LEU A 15 -9.54 36.99 -15.95
N ILE A 16 -9.15 37.85 -15.00
CA ILE A 16 -8.58 37.40 -13.72
C ILE A 16 -9.58 36.59 -12.91
N VAL A 17 -10.84 37.06 -12.83
CA VAL A 17 -11.90 36.27 -12.16
C VAL A 17 -12.11 34.92 -12.82
N LEU A 18 -12.15 34.86 -14.16
CA LEU A 18 -12.27 33.61 -14.91
C LEU A 18 -11.10 32.67 -14.63
N LEU A 19 -9.86 33.19 -14.65
CA LEU A 19 -8.66 32.42 -14.35
C LEU A 19 -8.67 31.90 -12.91
N THR A 20 -9.13 32.70 -11.95
CA THR A 20 -9.25 32.27 -10.54
C THR A 20 -10.27 31.16 -10.39
N ILE A 21 -11.43 31.25 -11.07
CA ILE A 21 -12.45 30.20 -11.07
C ILE A 21 -11.89 28.94 -11.74
N ALA A 22 -11.19 29.05 -12.87
CA ALA A 22 -10.58 27.93 -13.55
C ALA A 22 -9.50 27.24 -12.69
N ALA A 23 -8.63 28.03 -12.04
CA ALA A 23 -7.63 27.53 -11.12
C ALA A 23 -8.27 26.83 -9.89
N SER A 24 -9.36 27.39 -9.37
CA SER A 24 -10.11 26.78 -8.26
C SER A 24 -10.75 25.45 -8.68
N ALA A 25 -11.36 25.39 -9.87
CA ALA A 25 -11.94 24.15 -10.39
C ALA A 25 -10.87 23.07 -10.60
N LEU A 26 -9.70 23.44 -11.14
CA LEU A 26 -8.55 22.56 -11.29
C LEU A 26 -8.05 22.09 -9.92
N GLY A 27 -7.97 22.98 -8.94
CA GLY A 27 -7.55 22.65 -7.59
C GLY A 27 -8.51 21.67 -6.90
N ILE A 28 -9.82 21.88 -7.05
CA ILE A 28 -10.85 20.94 -6.54
C ILE A 28 -10.72 19.57 -7.21
N TYR A 29 -10.52 19.56 -8.53
CA TYR A 29 -10.30 18.32 -9.26
C TYR A 29 -9.05 17.57 -8.77
N ASN A 30 -7.93 18.28 -8.57
CA ASN A 30 -6.70 17.70 -8.06
C ASN A 30 -6.83 17.24 -6.59
N PHE A 31 -7.61 17.94 -5.77
CA PHE A 31 -7.89 17.49 -4.40
C PHE A 31 -8.53 16.10 -4.34
N THR A 32 -9.39 15.76 -5.30
CA THR A 32 -9.99 14.42 -5.36
C THR A 32 -9.01 13.33 -5.79
N ARG A 33 -7.86 13.71 -6.36
CA ARG A 33 -6.81 12.81 -6.83
C ARG A 33 -5.58 12.76 -5.93
N LEU A 34 -5.50 13.64 -4.96
CA LEU A 34 -4.39 13.67 -4.03
C LEU A 34 -4.33 12.35 -3.25
N PRO A 35 -3.24 11.57 -3.32
CA PRO A 35 -3.06 10.43 -2.44
C PRO A 35 -2.91 10.95 -1.00
N ILE A 36 -3.82 10.50 -0.15
CA ILE A 36 -3.86 10.95 1.25
C ILE A 36 -3.54 9.78 2.15
N ASP A 37 -2.54 9.96 3.02
CA ASP A 37 -2.23 9.03 4.10
C ASP A 37 -2.10 9.80 5.43
N ALA A 38 -2.11 9.07 6.54
CA ALA A 38 -1.97 9.66 7.86
C ALA A 38 -0.55 10.17 8.13
N VAL A 39 0.45 9.43 7.64
CA VAL A 39 1.88 9.71 7.81
C VAL A 39 2.61 9.63 6.46
N PRO A 40 3.74 10.33 6.30
CA PRO A 40 4.54 10.21 5.08
C PRO A 40 5.16 8.83 4.97
N ASP A 41 5.30 8.32 3.74
CA ASP A 41 6.01 7.08 3.49
C ASP A 41 7.51 7.34 3.41
N ILE A 42 8.23 6.93 4.45
CA ILE A 42 9.68 7.05 4.55
C ILE A 42 10.42 5.80 4.05
N THR A 43 9.71 4.82 3.49
CA THR A 43 10.31 3.58 3.02
C THR A 43 11.31 3.85 1.90
N ASN A 44 12.47 3.20 1.97
CA ASN A 44 13.46 3.25 0.91
C ASN A 44 12.99 2.45 -0.31
N VAL A 45 13.51 2.77 -1.48
CA VAL A 45 13.33 1.93 -2.67
C VAL A 45 14.06 0.61 -2.42
N GLN A 46 13.30 -0.46 -2.23
CA GLN A 46 13.88 -1.76 -1.86
C GLN A 46 13.25 -2.92 -2.64
N VAL A 47 14.08 -3.92 -2.93
CA VAL A 47 13.66 -5.18 -3.53
C VAL A 47 14.04 -6.31 -2.58
N GLN A 48 13.08 -7.14 -2.24
CA GLN A 48 13.30 -8.31 -1.39
C GLN A 48 13.32 -9.57 -2.24
N VAL A 49 14.23 -10.49 -1.90
CA VAL A 49 14.29 -11.84 -2.43
C VAL A 49 14.10 -12.79 -1.25
N ASN A 50 13.03 -13.55 -1.29
CA ASN A 50 12.64 -14.49 -0.25
C ASN A 50 12.81 -15.93 -0.75
N THR A 51 13.44 -16.79 0.06
CA THR A 51 13.56 -18.23 -0.23
C THR A 51 13.03 -19.01 0.97
N ASN A 52 11.97 -19.75 0.76
CA ASN A 52 11.45 -20.67 1.77
C ASN A 52 12.29 -21.95 1.74
N VAL A 53 12.87 -22.32 2.88
CA VAL A 53 13.82 -23.42 3.01
C VAL A 53 13.41 -24.29 4.18
N THR A 54 13.09 -25.55 3.92
CA THR A 54 12.74 -26.50 4.98
C THR A 54 13.93 -27.34 5.40
N GLY A 55 14.04 -27.64 6.69
CA GLY A 55 14.98 -28.64 7.22
C GLY A 55 16.41 -28.19 7.44
N LEU A 56 16.79 -26.95 7.15
CA LEU A 56 18.13 -26.43 7.39
C LEU A 56 18.22 -25.51 8.61
N SER A 57 19.37 -25.54 9.28
CA SER A 57 19.69 -24.56 10.33
C SER A 57 19.93 -23.16 9.76
N PRO A 58 19.78 -22.08 10.54
CA PRO A 58 20.05 -20.72 10.08
C PRO A 58 21.45 -20.53 9.46
N VAL A 59 22.46 -21.15 10.01
CA VAL A 59 23.86 -21.08 9.52
C VAL A 59 24.02 -21.79 8.16
N GLU A 60 23.31 -22.90 7.97
CA GLU A 60 23.32 -23.60 6.68
C GLU A 60 22.55 -22.82 5.63
N ILE A 61 21.41 -22.21 5.98
CA ILE A 61 20.66 -21.31 5.09
C ILE A 61 21.54 -20.15 4.67
N GLU A 62 22.24 -19.51 5.63
CA GLU A 62 23.17 -18.42 5.34
C GLU A 62 24.21 -18.83 4.31
N LYS A 63 24.93 -19.95 4.56
CA LYS A 63 26.04 -20.38 3.71
C LYS A 63 25.61 -20.90 2.35
N ARG A 64 24.48 -21.61 2.27
CA ARG A 64 24.10 -22.35 1.05
C ARG A 64 23.09 -21.59 0.17
N ILE A 65 22.39 -20.60 0.72
CA ILE A 65 21.31 -19.90 0.03
C ILE A 65 21.51 -18.40 0.10
N THR A 66 21.61 -17.81 1.31
CA THR A 66 21.66 -16.36 1.49
C THR A 66 22.93 -15.78 0.85
N PHE A 67 24.09 -16.31 1.22
CA PHE A 67 25.37 -15.82 0.70
C PHE A 67 25.51 -15.94 -0.84
N PRO A 68 25.16 -17.04 -1.51
CA PRO A 68 25.15 -17.10 -2.97
C PRO A 68 24.24 -16.07 -3.63
N ILE A 69 23.06 -15.79 -3.05
CA ILE A 69 22.14 -14.74 -3.54
C ILE A 69 22.77 -13.36 -3.34
N GLU A 70 23.29 -13.05 -2.16
CA GLU A 70 23.96 -11.78 -1.89
C GLU A 70 25.13 -11.55 -2.87
N TRP A 71 25.92 -12.57 -3.08
CA TRP A 71 27.07 -12.49 -3.98
C TRP A 71 26.64 -12.22 -5.44
N ALA A 72 25.61 -12.90 -5.91
CA ALA A 72 25.04 -12.65 -7.24
C ALA A 72 24.47 -11.24 -7.41
N MET A 73 23.99 -10.64 -6.32
CA MET A 73 23.46 -9.26 -6.31
C MET A 73 24.57 -8.19 -6.21
N GLY A 74 25.82 -8.60 -6.01
CA GLY A 74 26.96 -7.69 -5.98
C GLY A 74 27.15 -6.93 -7.30
N GLY A 75 27.50 -5.63 -7.19
CA GLY A 75 27.79 -4.79 -8.35
C GLY A 75 26.57 -4.29 -9.14
N LEU A 76 25.37 -4.46 -8.65
CA LEU A 76 24.18 -3.85 -9.27
C LEU A 76 24.24 -2.32 -9.16
N PRO A 77 23.90 -1.58 -10.24
CA PRO A 77 23.91 -0.12 -10.22
C PRO A 77 22.85 0.43 -9.27
N ASN A 78 23.11 1.57 -8.66
CA ASN A 78 22.26 2.29 -7.71
C ASN A 78 21.94 1.53 -6.42
N VAL A 79 22.53 0.39 -6.12
CA VAL A 79 22.40 -0.27 -4.83
C VAL A 79 23.27 0.45 -3.80
N GLU A 80 22.67 0.87 -2.70
CA GLU A 80 23.37 1.48 -1.56
C GLU A 80 23.74 0.44 -0.51
N GLN A 81 22.84 -0.50 -0.26
CA GLN A 81 23.03 -1.49 0.78
C GLN A 81 22.34 -2.81 0.43
N VAL A 82 22.99 -3.92 0.76
CA VAL A 82 22.41 -5.25 0.77
C VAL A 82 22.34 -5.72 2.22
N ARG A 83 21.16 -6.15 2.65
CA ARG A 83 20.91 -6.72 4.00
C ARG A 83 20.26 -8.07 3.86
N SER A 84 20.56 -8.98 4.76
CA SER A 84 19.93 -10.28 4.76
C SER A 84 19.55 -10.77 6.15
N ILE A 85 18.60 -11.68 6.19
CA ILE A 85 18.18 -12.40 7.38
C ILE A 85 18.10 -13.88 7.01
N SER A 86 18.85 -14.71 7.75
CA SER A 86 18.76 -16.16 7.67
C SER A 86 18.19 -16.70 8.96
N ARG A 87 17.03 -17.34 8.87
CA ARG A 87 16.37 -17.98 10.02
C ARG A 87 15.85 -19.35 9.61
N TYR A 88 15.45 -20.17 10.59
CA TYR A 88 14.81 -21.44 10.27
C TYR A 88 13.63 -21.22 9.32
N GLY A 89 13.64 -21.93 8.21
CA GLY A 89 12.57 -21.85 7.19
C GLY A 89 12.65 -20.71 6.20
N LEU A 90 13.56 -19.72 6.37
CA LEU A 90 13.57 -18.53 5.51
C LEU A 90 14.98 -17.94 5.31
N SER A 91 15.31 -17.68 4.06
CA SER A 91 16.33 -16.70 3.66
C SER A 91 15.66 -15.48 3.06
N GLN A 92 15.98 -14.30 3.54
CA GLN A 92 15.50 -13.04 2.99
C GLN A 92 16.69 -12.13 2.70
N VAL A 93 16.85 -11.72 1.43
CA VAL A 93 17.85 -10.76 0.99
C VAL A 93 17.14 -9.50 0.54
N THR A 94 17.48 -8.36 1.13
CA THR A 94 16.88 -7.06 0.84
C THR A 94 17.94 -6.14 0.23
N LEU A 95 17.68 -5.69 -1.00
CA LEU A 95 18.50 -4.72 -1.71
C LEU A 95 17.85 -3.34 -1.55
N ILE A 96 18.61 -2.39 -1.02
CA ILE A 96 18.20 -0.99 -0.88
C ILE A 96 18.87 -0.19 -1.98
N PHE A 97 18.08 0.50 -2.76
CA PHE A 97 18.52 1.34 -3.87
C PHE A 97 18.50 2.82 -3.47
N LYS A 98 19.26 3.62 -4.19
CA LYS A 98 19.27 5.08 -4.06
C LYS A 98 17.88 5.65 -4.25
N ASP A 99 17.55 6.68 -3.49
CA ASP A 99 16.30 7.42 -3.64
C ASP A 99 16.13 7.92 -5.08
N GLY A 100 14.88 7.88 -5.58
CA GLY A 100 14.56 8.22 -6.96
C GLY A 100 14.82 7.12 -8.00
N THR A 101 15.30 5.94 -7.58
CA THR A 101 15.40 4.79 -8.48
C THR A 101 14.01 4.24 -8.76
N ASP A 102 13.70 3.97 -10.04
CA ASP A 102 12.44 3.30 -10.40
C ASP A 102 12.41 1.87 -9.88
N ILE A 103 11.37 1.52 -9.12
CA ILE A 103 11.24 0.22 -8.46
C ILE A 103 11.08 -0.92 -9.47
N TYR A 104 10.41 -0.69 -10.60
CA TYR A 104 10.20 -1.72 -11.61
C TYR A 104 11.50 -2.02 -12.36
N TRP A 105 12.28 -0.98 -12.67
CA TRP A 105 13.62 -1.14 -13.22
C TRP A 105 14.55 -1.88 -12.24
N ALA A 106 14.55 -1.51 -10.97
CA ALA A 106 15.33 -2.20 -9.94
C ALA A 106 14.97 -3.68 -9.84
N ARG A 107 13.68 -4.01 -9.86
CA ARG A 107 13.20 -5.40 -9.85
C ARG A 107 13.61 -6.17 -11.08
N GLN A 108 13.60 -5.56 -12.26
CA GLN A 108 14.06 -6.21 -13.48
C GLN A 108 15.53 -6.62 -13.35
N LEU A 109 16.41 -5.73 -12.90
CA LEU A 109 17.83 -6.04 -12.69
C LEU A 109 18.04 -7.15 -11.66
N VAL A 110 17.32 -7.09 -10.54
CA VAL A 110 17.35 -8.12 -9.51
C VAL A 110 16.89 -9.46 -10.08
N ASN A 111 15.82 -9.48 -10.90
CA ASN A 111 15.32 -10.70 -11.53
C ASN A 111 16.33 -11.35 -12.48
N GLU A 112 17.03 -10.55 -13.27
CA GLU A 112 18.09 -11.04 -14.17
C GLU A 112 19.23 -11.70 -13.38
N ARG A 113 19.68 -11.08 -12.28
CA ARG A 113 20.69 -11.65 -11.40
C ARG A 113 20.19 -12.87 -10.64
N LEU A 114 18.92 -12.85 -10.23
CA LEU A 114 18.29 -13.96 -9.53
C LEU A 114 18.20 -15.21 -10.42
N ALA A 115 17.90 -15.05 -11.69
CA ALA A 115 17.91 -16.15 -12.65
C ALA A 115 19.29 -16.84 -12.73
N GLN A 116 20.37 -16.04 -12.77
CA GLN A 116 21.74 -16.55 -12.74
C GLN A 116 22.09 -17.23 -11.39
N ALA A 117 21.60 -16.64 -10.28
CA ALA A 117 21.84 -17.21 -8.95
C ALA A 117 21.17 -18.57 -8.76
N LYS A 118 19.99 -18.77 -9.34
CA LYS A 118 19.23 -20.04 -9.24
C LYS A 118 20.02 -21.25 -9.77
N GLU A 119 20.80 -21.06 -10.83
CA GLU A 119 21.63 -22.13 -11.42
C GLU A 119 22.74 -22.59 -10.47
N ASN A 120 23.16 -21.75 -9.53
CA ASN A 120 24.22 -22.04 -8.56
C ASN A 120 23.69 -22.51 -7.20
N LEU A 121 22.37 -22.50 -6.99
CA LEU A 121 21.78 -22.97 -5.75
C LEU A 121 21.61 -24.50 -5.76
N PRO A 122 21.77 -25.15 -4.60
CA PRO A 122 21.56 -26.58 -4.51
C PRO A 122 20.09 -26.95 -4.81
N GLU A 123 19.88 -27.95 -5.65
CA GLU A 123 18.57 -28.46 -5.97
C GLU A 123 17.79 -28.92 -4.72
N GLY A 124 16.48 -28.68 -4.70
CA GLY A 124 15.59 -29.17 -3.63
C GLY A 124 15.61 -28.37 -2.33
N LEU A 125 16.41 -27.30 -2.20
CA LEU A 125 16.48 -26.49 -0.99
C LEU A 125 15.53 -25.28 -0.96
N GLY A 126 14.67 -25.13 -1.95
CA GLY A 126 13.74 -24.03 -2.11
C GLY A 126 14.07 -23.13 -3.29
N GLU A 127 13.06 -22.45 -3.80
CA GLU A 127 13.21 -21.53 -4.93
C GLU A 127 13.17 -20.08 -4.46
N PRO A 128 14.18 -19.26 -4.78
CA PRO A 128 14.15 -17.85 -4.48
C PRO A 128 13.13 -17.14 -5.37
N ALA A 129 12.30 -16.33 -4.74
CA ALA A 129 11.28 -15.50 -5.37
C ALA A 129 11.37 -14.06 -4.89
N MET A 130 11.03 -13.11 -5.76
CA MET A 130 10.95 -11.70 -5.33
C MET A 130 9.72 -11.48 -4.45
N GLY A 131 9.92 -10.74 -3.36
CA GLY A 131 8.83 -10.26 -2.52
C GLY A 131 7.90 -9.26 -3.23
N PRO A 132 6.78 -8.89 -2.61
CA PRO A 132 5.80 -7.97 -3.17
C PRO A 132 6.37 -6.56 -3.31
N ILE A 133 5.74 -5.75 -4.16
CA ILE A 133 6.01 -4.32 -4.28
C ILE A 133 5.17 -3.61 -3.23
N SER A 134 5.71 -3.45 -2.04
CA SER A 134 5.03 -2.82 -0.92
C SER A 134 5.96 -1.92 -0.14
N THR A 135 5.40 -1.07 0.71
CA THR A 135 6.12 -0.22 1.64
C THR A 135 5.98 -0.71 3.07
N GLY A 136 6.73 -0.13 4.00
CA GLY A 136 6.54 -0.37 5.43
C GLY A 136 5.15 0.02 5.95
N LEU A 137 4.43 0.86 5.21
CA LEU A 137 3.04 1.27 5.48
C LEU A 137 2.00 0.47 4.68
N GLY A 138 2.43 -0.56 3.96
CA GLY A 138 1.58 -1.34 3.05
C GLY A 138 0.52 -2.19 3.73
N GLU A 139 0.65 -2.51 5.01
CA GLU A 139 -0.37 -3.23 5.77
C GLU A 139 -1.54 -2.29 6.09
N ILE A 140 -2.60 -2.37 5.28
CA ILE A 140 -3.72 -1.42 5.35
C ILE A 140 -4.99 -1.97 5.97
N TYR A 141 -5.14 -3.29 6.02
CA TYR A 141 -6.35 -3.93 6.50
C TYR A 141 -6.04 -5.28 7.14
N LEU A 142 -6.48 -5.48 8.39
CA LEU A 142 -6.31 -6.72 9.14
C LEU A 142 -7.68 -7.26 9.58
N TRP A 143 -7.83 -8.57 9.57
CA TRP A 143 -9.03 -9.25 10.03
C TRP A 143 -8.67 -10.53 10.78
N ALA A 144 -9.56 -10.95 11.68
CA ALA A 144 -9.52 -12.27 12.31
C ALA A 144 -10.56 -13.17 11.67
N VAL A 145 -10.18 -14.41 11.42
CA VAL A 145 -11.13 -15.46 10.99
C VAL A 145 -11.60 -16.21 12.23
N GLU A 146 -12.87 -16.03 12.59
CA GLU A 146 -13.46 -16.53 13.83
C GLU A 146 -14.59 -17.50 13.51
N ALA A 147 -14.73 -18.52 14.36
CA ALA A 147 -15.90 -19.38 14.39
C ALA A 147 -16.89 -18.89 15.47
N THR A 148 -18.11 -18.64 15.10
CA THR A 148 -19.20 -18.22 16.01
C THR A 148 -20.07 -19.39 16.47
N GLY A 149 -19.77 -20.62 16.00
CA GLY A 149 -20.49 -21.84 16.33
C GLY A 149 -19.88 -23.05 15.65
N PRO A 150 -20.45 -24.24 15.86
CA PRO A 150 -19.93 -25.49 15.32
C PRO A 150 -20.14 -25.60 13.80
N LYS A 151 -19.44 -26.55 13.18
CA LYS A 151 -19.64 -26.98 11.79
C LYS A 151 -21.02 -27.61 11.60
N PRO A 152 -21.50 -27.75 10.36
CA PRO A 152 -22.77 -28.40 10.06
C PRO A 152 -22.86 -29.88 10.54
N ASP A 153 -21.70 -30.53 10.72
CA ASP A 153 -21.62 -31.89 11.27
C ASP A 153 -21.61 -31.96 12.82
N GLY A 154 -21.73 -30.82 13.49
CA GLY A 154 -21.72 -30.67 14.94
C GLY A 154 -20.34 -30.63 15.58
N THR A 155 -19.25 -30.75 14.82
CA THR A 155 -17.87 -30.61 15.32
C THR A 155 -17.44 -29.15 15.42
N GLU A 156 -16.50 -28.81 16.28
CA GLU A 156 -15.96 -27.47 16.38
C GLU A 156 -14.97 -27.16 15.27
N TYR A 157 -14.88 -25.88 14.86
CA TYR A 157 -13.86 -25.40 13.95
C TYR A 157 -12.50 -25.39 14.65
N THR A 158 -11.53 -26.05 14.07
CA THR A 158 -10.13 -26.02 14.55
C THR A 158 -9.38 -24.83 13.93
N PRO A 159 -8.27 -24.37 14.54
CA PRO A 159 -7.39 -23.35 13.92
C PRO A 159 -6.90 -23.74 12.52
N MET A 160 -6.79 -25.04 12.22
CA MET A 160 -6.45 -25.55 10.90
C MET A 160 -7.61 -25.34 9.90
N ASP A 161 -8.86 -25.52 10.31
CA ASP A 161 -10.01 -25.26 9.45
C ASP A 161 -10.13 -23.76 9.11
N LEU A 162 -9.93 -22.89 10.10
CA LEU A 162 -9.94 -21.45 9.91
C LEU A 162 -8.80 -20.99 8.97
N ARG A 163 -7.63 -21.66 9.05
CA ARG A 163 -6.52 -21.39 8.14
C ARG A 163 -6.86 -21.82 6.70
N VAL A 164 -7.53 -22.94 6.50
CA VAL A 164 -8.02 -23.36 5.19
C VAL A 164 -9.02 -22.35 4.61
N VAL A 165 -9.94 -21.82 5.41
CA VAL A 165 -10.86 -20.76 4.99
C VAL A 165 -10.10 -19.50 4.57
N GLN A 166 -9.11 -19.08 5.36
CA GLN A 166 -8.27 -17.93 5.06
C GLN A 166 -7.52 -18.10 3.73
N ASP A 167 -6.82 -19.21 3.54
CA ASP A 167 -5.90 -19.38 2.42
C ASP A 167 -6.63 -19.73 1.10
N TRP A 168 -7.77 -20.43 1.17
CA TRP A 168 -8.45 -20.95 -0.01
C TRP A 168 -9.76 -20.25 -0.37
N ILE A 169 -10.36 -19.50 0.56
CA ILE A 169 -11.61 -18.77 0.29
C ILE A 169 -11.38 -17.27 0.35
N ILE A 170 -10.77 -16.76 1.43
CA ILE A 170 -10.60 -15.31 1.63
C ILE A 170 -9.49 -14.75 0.76
N ARG A 171 -8.28 -15.32 0.85
CA ARG A 171 -7.09 -14.83 0.13
C ARG A 171 -7.29 -14.71 -1.38
N PRO A 172 -7.78 -15.72 -2.12
CA PRO A 172 -7.94 -15.60 -3.57
C PRO A 172 -8.93 -14.51 -3.98
N GLN A 173 -9.99 -14.32 -3.20
CA GLN A 173 -10.98 -13.29 -3.46
C GLN A 173 -10.47 -11.88 -3.17
N LEU A 174 -9.69 -11.69 -2.10
CA LEU A 174 -9.10 -10.39 -1.77
C LEU A 174 -7.98 -9.97 -2.71
N LEU A 175 -7.20 -10.90 -3.25
CA LEU A 175 -6.20 -10.61 -4.28
C LEU A 175 -6.79 -10.02 -5.57
N THR A 176 -8.10 -10.14 -5.77
CA THR A 176 -8.79 -9.47 -6.90
C THR A 176 -9.22 -8.04 -6.59
N ALA A 177 -9.02 -7.54 -5.37
CA ALA A 177 -9.32 -6.17 -5.01
C ALA A 177 -8.27 -5.21 -5.62
N PRO A 178 -8.70 -4.09 -6.23
CA PRO A 178 -7.77 -3.15 -6.85
C PRO A 178 -6.77 -2.60 -5.84
N GLY A 179 -5.49 -2.55 -6.20
CA GLY A 179 -4.42 -2.01 -5.34
C GLY A 179 -3.90 -2.94 -4.26
N VAL A 180 -4.43 -4.17 -4.13
CA VAL A 180 -3.88 -5.20 -3.25
C VAL A 180 -2.78 -5.96 -3.98
N THR A 181 -1.57 -6.02 -3.40
CA THR A 181 -0.44 -6.75 -3.98
C THR A 181 -0.28 -8.13 -3.36
N GLU A 182 -0.60 -8.29 -2.07
CA GLU A 182 -0.44 -9.54 -1.34
C GLU A 182 -1.47 -9.64 -0.22
N VAL A 183 -1.82 -10.88 0.13
CA VAL A 183 -2.66 -11.20 1.29
C VAL A 183 -1.94 -12.27 2.09
N ASN A 184 -1.55 -11.93 3.31
CA ASN A 184 -0.81 -12.80 4.21
C ASN A 184 -1.70 -13.31 5.35
N ALA A 185 -1.27 -14.40 5.98
CA ALA A 185 -1.95 -14.97 7.12
C ALA A 185 -0.96 -15.35 8.22
N ILE A 186 -1.35 -15.11 9.47
CA ILE A 186 -0.61 -15.49 10.67
C ILE A 186 -1.55 -16.31 11.58
N GLY A 187 -1.01 -17.35 12.20
CA GLY A 187 -1.77 -18.24 13.07
C GLY A 187 -2.45 -19.40 12.32
N GLY A 188 -3.08 -20.25 13.08
CA GLY A 188 -3.61 -21.52 12.59
C GLY A 188 -2.50 -22.49 12.14
N TYR A 189 -2.91 -23.51 11.40
CA TYR A 189 -1.99 -24.51 10.86
C TYR A 189 -2.33 -24.78 9.40
N GLU A 190 -1.33 -24.83 8.54
CA GLU A 190 -1.51 -25.31 7.18
C GLU A 190 -1.81 -26.81 7.21
N LYS A 191 -2.87 -27.20 6.50
CA LYS A 191 -3.33 -28.59 6.43
C LYS A 191 -2.43 -29.38 5.49
N GLN A 192 -1.88 -30.49 5.97
CA GLN A 192 -1.00 -31.38 5.23
C GLN A 192 -1.48 -32.81 5.30
N TYR A 193 -1.13 -33.63 4.29
CA TYR A 193 -1.23 -35.09 4.35
C TYR A 193 0.13 -35.62 4.82
N HIS A 194 0.17 -36.22 5.99
CA HIS A 194 1.38 -36.86 6.52
C HIS A 194 1.39 -38.34 6.15
N VAL A 195 2.41 -38.76 5.39
CA VAL A 195 2.69 -40.15 5.09
C VAL A 195 3.87 -40.60 5.97
N THR A 196 3.60 -41.35 7.02
CA THR A 196 4.60 -41.78 7.99
C THR A 196 4.97 -43.23 7.74
N PRO A 197 6.11 -43.52 7.12
CA PRO A 197 6.52 -44.88 6.84
C PRO A 197 7.01 -45.63 8.09
N ALA A 198 6.76 -46.93 8.15
CA ALA A 198 7.34 -47.82 9.14
C ALA A 198 8.63 -48.42 8.59
N PRO A 199 9.82 -48.08 9.12
CA PRO A 199 11.11 -48.57 8.56
C PRO A 199 11.20 -50.08 8.47
N ALA A 200 10.70 -50.79 9.46
CA ALA A 200 10.71 -52.27 9.48
C ALA A 200 9.86 -52.85 8.31
N LYS A 201 8.76 -52.22 7.96
CA LYS A 201 7.93 -52.68 6.85
C LYS A 201 8.58 -52.35 5.49
N LEU A 202 9.20 -51.15 5.35
CA LEU A 202 9.95 -50.83 4.15
C LEU A 202 11.05 -51.89 3.89
N ILE A 203 11.84 -52.23 4.93
CA ILE A 203 12.90 -53.26 4.83
C ILE A 203 12.30 -54.61 4.45
N ALA A 204 11.19 -55.00 5.05
CA ALA A 204 10.54 -56.29 4.75
C ALA A 204 10.07 -56.42 3.29
N TYR A 205 9.69 -55.30 2.67
CA TYR A 205 9.30 -55.28 1.25
C TYR A 205 10.41 -54.80 0.29
N TRP A 206 11.65 -54.70 0.76
CA TRP A 206 12.82 -54.28 -0.01
C TRP A 206 12.65 -52.87 -0.66
N LEU A 207 11.89 -51.99 0.02
CA LEU A 207 11.65 -50.62 -0.40
C LEU A 207 12.54 -49.66 0.39
N SER A 208 13.07 -48.65 -0.27
CA SER A 208 13.73 -47.50 0.35
C SER A 208 12.74 -46.36 0.61
N PHE A 209 13.16 -45.42 1.45
CA PHE A 209 12.41 -44.17 1.64
C PHE A 209 12.30 -43.37 0.34
N ARG A 210 13.31 -43.47 -0.51
CA ARG A 210 13.33 -42.81 -1.82
C ARG A 210 12.28 -43.39 -2.74
N ASP A 211 12.11 -44.69 -2.80
CA ASP A 211 11.09 -45.32 -3.65
C ASP A 211 9.69 -44.87 -3.25
N LEU A 212 9.41 -44.76 -1.94
CA LEU A 212 8.16 -44.23 -1.43
C LEU A 212 7.95 -42.77 -1.91
N PHE A 213 8.97 -41.92 -1.77
CA PHE A 213 8.90 -40.52 -2.17
C PHE A 213 8.65 -40.35 -3.69
N GLU A 214 9.40 -41.06 -4.50
CA GLU A 214 9.28 -41.01 -5.97
C GLU A 214 7.89 -41.49 -6.42
N ARG A 215 7.39 -42.58 -5.86
CA ARG A 215 6.03 -43.07 -6.21
C ARG A 215 4.91 -42.15 -5.77
N LEU A 216 5.03 -41.52 -4.61
CA LEU A 216 4.06 -40.51 -4.16
C LEU A 216 4.04 -39.30 -5.13
N ALA A 217 5.20 -38.81 -5.56
CA ALA A 217 5.31 -37.69 -6.47
C ALA A 217 4.74 -38.03 -7.87
N GLU A 218 5.05 -39.21 -8.42
CA GLU A 218 4.58 -39.70 -9.71
C GLU A 218 3.04 -39.86 -9.76
N ASN A 219 2.44 -40.31 -8.66
CA ASN A 219 1.02 -40.61 -8.59
C ASN A 219 0.12 -39.42 -8.18
N ASN A 220 0.67 -38.21 -8.04
CA ASN A 220 -0.10 -37.00 -7.78
C ASN A 220 -0.05 -36.04 -8.98
N SER A 221 -0.38 -36.55 -10.16
CA SER A 221 -0.40 -35.77 -11.38
C SER A 221 -1.61 -36.08 -12.25
N SER A 222 -2.11 -35.10 -12.99
CA SER A 222 -3.15 -35.31 -13.98
C SER A 222 -2.55 -35.13 -15.38
N VAL A 223 -2.71 -36.11 -16.23
CA VAL A 223 -2.19 -36.09 -17.58
C VAL A 223 -3.38 -36.09 -18.58
N GLY A 224 -3.32 -35.16 -19.57
CA GLY A 224 -4.23 -35.15 -20.67
C GLY A 224 -3.82 -36.22 -21.69
N GLY A 225 -4.75 -37.16 -22.03
CA GLY A 225 -4.50 -38.21 -23.00
C GLY A 225 -4.91 -37.87 -24.45
N GLY A 226 -5.22 -36.59 -24.75
CA GLY A 226 -5.74 -36.20 -26.04
C GLY A 226 -7.25 -36.42 -26.15
N TYR A 227 -7.70 -36.72 -27.37
CA TYR A 227 -9.12 -37.02 -27.65
C TYR A 227 -9.25 -38.18 -28.59
N ILE A 228 -10.40 -38.83 -28.56
CA ILE A 228 -10.83 -39.84 -29.53
C ILE A 228 -11.97 -39.23 -30.35
N GLU A 229 -11.87 -39.32 -31.69
CA GLU A 229 -12.98 -38.99 -32.58
C GLU A 229 -13.86 -40.25 -32.80
N HIS A 230 -15.13 -40.08 -32.52
CA HIS A 230 -16.12 -41.13 -32.77
C HIS A 230 -17.35 -40.50 -33.44
N PHE A 231 -17.53 -40.78 -34.71
CA PHE A 231 -18.46 -40.09 -35.61
C PHE A 231 -18.18 -38.58 -35.60
N ASP A 232 -19.14 -37.71 -35.39
CA ASP A 232 -18.95 -36.24 -35.33
C ASP A 232 -18.73 -35.69 -33.90
N GLU A 233 -18.38 -36.57 -32.96
CA GLU A 233 -18.16 -36.24 -31.56
C GLU A 233 -16.69 -36.41 -31.14
N GLN A 234 -16.20 -35.52 -30.28
CA GLN A 234 -14.88 -35.57 -29.66
C GLN A 234 -14.98 -36.02 -28.23
N TYR A 235 -14.34 -37.13 -27.86
CA TYR A 235 -14.24 -37.65 -26.49
C TYR A 235 -12.90 -37.32 -25.92
N LEU A 236 -12.86 -36.39 -24.96
CA LEU A 236 -11.62 -35.97 -24.26
C LEU A 236 -11.18 -37.07 -23.29
N ILE A 237 -9.95 -37.56 -23.48
CA ILE A 237 -9.33 -38.50 -22.55
C ILE A 237 -8.63 -37.71 -21.43
N ARG A 238 -9.05 -37.94 -20.20
CA ARG A 238 -8.45 -37.34 -19.02
C ARG A 238 -8.06 -38.43 -18.04
N SER A 239 -6.78 -38.48 -17.65
CA SER A 239 -6.33 -39.22 -16.48
C SER A 239 -6.35 -38.27 -15.28
N THR A 240 -7.28 -38.47 -14.35
CA THR A 240 -7.38 -37.69 -13.12
C THR A 240 -6.63 -38.43 -12.00
N GLY A 241 -5.34 -38.12 -11.83
CA GLY A 241 -4.47 -38.72 -10.82
C GLY A 241 -4.20 -37.85 -9.60
N LEU A 242 -4.83 -36.65 -9.49
CA LEU A 242 -4.66 -35.80 -8.31
C LEU A 242 -5.34 -36.41 -7.09
N VAL A 243 -4.60 -36.47 -6.00
CA VAL A 243 -5.05 -36.94 -4.70
C VAL A 243 -6.12 -35.99 -4.15
N LYS A 244 -7.25 -36.53 -3.71
CA LYS A 244 -8.37 -35.76 -3.12
C LYS A 244 -8.65 -36.16 -1.68
N LYS A 245 -8.34 -37.38 -1.28
CA LYS A 245 -8.62 -37.94 0.03
C LYS A 245 -7.52 -38.90 0.46
N ILE A 246 -7.53 -39.29 1.73
CA ILE A 246 -6.51 -40.16 2.33
C ILE A 246 -6.43 -41.50 1.61
N GLU A 247 -7.61 -42.09 1.26
CA GLU A 247 -7.68 -43.39 0.62
C GLU A 247 -7.03 -43.41 -0.76
N ASP A 248 -7.00 -42.26 -1.45
CA ASP A 248 -6.31 -42.14 -2.75
C ASP A 248 -4.80 -42.33 -2.55
N ILE A 249 -4.22 -41.72 -1.49
CA ILE A 249 -2.80 -41.88 -1.14
C ILE A 249 -2.52 -43.30 -0.69
N GLU A 250 -3.36 -43.87 0.18
CA GLU A 250 -3.21 -45.22 0.70
C GLU A 250 -3.24 -46.29 -0.39
N SER A 251 -3.93 -46.05 -1.49
CA SER A 251 -4.07 -46.97 -2.62
C SER A 251 -2.98 -46.84 -3.70
N ILE A 252 -2.02 -45.92 -3.53
CA ILE A 252 -0.89 -45.80 -4.46
C ILE A 252 -0.05 -47.05 -4.39
N VAL A 253 0.31 -47.62 -5.54
CA VAL A 253 1.15 -48.82 -5.66
C VAL A 253 2.62 -48.41 -5.65
N LEU A 254 3.39 -48.91 -4.73
CA LEU A 254 4.82 -48.69 -4.58
C LEU A 254 5.67 -49.62 -5.42
N GLY A 255 5.20 -50.84 -5.61
CA GLY A 255 5.87 -51.90 -6.34
C GLY A 255 5.08 -53.21 -6.27
N SER A 256 5.69 -54.35 -6.67
CA SER A 256 5.11 -55.66 -6.51
C SER A 256 6.13 -56.66 -5.97
N HIS A 257 5.70 -57.57 -5.12
CA HIS A 257 6.47 -58.70 -4.65
C HIS A 257 5.75 -60.00 -5.00
N ASP A 258 6.42 -60.89 -5.70
CA ASP A 258 5.84 -62.14 -6.21
C ASP A 258 4.49 -61.97 -6.98
N GLY A 259 4.37 -60.85 -7.72
CA GLY A 259 3.16 -60.53 -8.46
C GLY A 259 2.04 -59.88 -7.64
N VAL A 260 2.23 -59.69 -6.33
CA VAL A 260 1.28 -59.00 -5.46
C VAL A 260 1.66 -57.51 -5.31
N PRO A 261 0.74 -56.57 -5.60
CA PRO A 261 1.02 -55.16 -5.46
C PRO A 261 1.19 -54.77 -3.98
N ILE A 262 2.18 -53.93 -3.70
CA ILE A 262 2.43 -53.32 -2.41
C ILE A 262 1.91 -51.91 -2.43
N TYR A 263 1.00 -51.58 -1.53
CA TYR A 263 0.40 -50.24 -1.43
C TYR A 263 1.04 -49.38 -0.34
N VAL A 264 0.83 -48.08 -0.39
CA VAL A 264 1.30 -47.14 0.66
C VAL A 264 0.76 -47.57 2.04
N ARG A 265 -0.50 -47.96 2.15
CA ARG A 265 -1.10 -48.44 3.42
C ARG A 265 -0.40 -49.64 4.05
N ASP A 266 0.31 -50.45 3.24
CA ASP A 266 0.99 -51.63 3.74
C ASP A 266 2.29 -51.26 4.49
N VAL A 267 2.93 -50.12 4.10
CA VAL A 267 4.25 -49.71 4.63
C VAL A 267 4.21 -48.38 5.39
N ALA A 268 3.15 -47.59 5.27
CA ALA A 268 3.02 -46.29 5.89
C ALA A 268 1.61 -46.05 6.47
N THR A 269 1.53 -45.12 7.41
CA THR A 269 0.27 -44.57 7.89
C THR A 269 0.03 -43.22 7.28
N VAL A 270 -1.15 -43.01 6.69
CA VAL A 270 -1.56 -41.75 6.08
C VAL A 270 -2.57 -41.07 7.00
N GLN A 271 -2.32 -39.83 7.34
CA GLN A 271 -3.22 -39.05 8.18
C GLN A 271 -3.19 -37.57 7.84
N LEU A 272 -4.22 -36.80 8.22
CA LEU A 272 -4.17 -35.36 8.20
C LEU A 272 -3.23 -34.88 9.30
N GLY A 273 -2.28 -34.04 8.91
CA GLY A 273 -1.30 -33.43 9.78
C GLY A 273 -1.28 -31.93 9.70
N LYS A 274 -0.40 -31.34 10.49
CA LYS A 274 -0.21 -29.91 10.62
C LYS A 274 1.20 -29.57 10.16
N GLU A 275 1.36 -28.45 9.45
CA GLU A 275 2.69 -27.88 9.21
C GLU A 275 3.37 -27.54 10.54
N LEU A 276 4.70 -27.56 10.53
CA LEU A 276 5.48 -27.11 11.67
C LEU A 276 5.17 -25.63 11.97
N ARG A 277 4.75 -25.35 13.20
CA ARG A 277 4.31 -24.02 13.59
C ARG A 277 5.47 -23.05 13.66
N THR A 278 5.39 -21.95 12.89
CA THR A 278 6.36 -20.86 12.91
C THR A 278 5.85 -19.61 13.62
N GLY A 279 4.54 -19.53 13.89
CA GLY A 279 3.91 -18.39 14.55
C GLY A 279 2.53 -18.73 15.10
N ALA A 280 1.98 -17.83 15.89
CA ALA A 280 0.64 -17.92 16.45
C ALA A 280 -0.03 -16.55 16.44
N ALA A 281 -1.35 -16.54 16.29
CA ALA A 281 -2.17 -15.37 16.50
C ALA A 281 -3.25 -15.67 17.54
N THR A 282 -3.50 -14.72 18.43
CA THR A 282 -4.55 -14.84 19.44
C THR A 282 -5.44 -13.60 19.41
N LEU A 283 -6.70 -13.78 19.71
CA LEU A 283 -7.67 -12.71 19.85
C LEU A 283 -8.48 -12.96 21.13
N ASN A 284 -8.45 -12.00 22.05
CA ASN A 284 -9.10 -12.13 23.37
C ASN A 284 -8.65 -13.38 24.18
N GLY A 285 -7.43 -13.86 23.97
CA GLY A 285 -6.89 -15.03 24.64
C GLY A 285 -7.14 -16.37 23.94
N GLU A 286 -7.91 -16.38 22.86
CA GLU A 286 -8.17 -17.59 22.05
C GLU A 286 -7.33 -17.59 20.78
N GLU A 287 -6.92 -18.78 20.34
CA GLU A 287 -6.15 -18.93 19.10
C GLU A 287 -7.04 -18.69 17.88
N THR A 288 -6.55 -17.84 16.96
CA THR A 288 -7.25 -17.48 15.74
C THR A 288 -6.32 -17.42 14.55
N VAL A 289 -6.86 -17.10 13.38
CA VAL A 289 -6.11 -16.77 12.16
C VAL A 289 -6.31 -15.30 11.84
N ILE A 290 -5.21 -14.56 11.77
CA ILE A 290 -5.23 -13.15 11.35
C ILE A 290 -4.76 -13.07 9.91
N GLY A 291 -5.59 -12.46 9.06
CA GLY A 291 -5.23 -12.11 7.70
C GLY A 291 -4.85 -10.64 7.59
N THR A 292 -3.94 -10.33 6.67
CA THR A 292 -3.46 -8.97 6.39
C THR A 292 -3.47 -8.74 4.89
N ALA A 293 -4.07 -7.64 4.46
CA ALA A 293 -4.00 -7.16 3.08
C ALA A 293 -2.89 -6.11 2.94
N ILE A 294 -2.03 -6.31 1.97
CA ILE A 294 -0.88 -5.45 1.67
C ILE A 294 -1.16 -4.66 0.40
N MET A 295 -1.01 -3.34 0.50
CA MET A 295 -1.22 -2.41 -0.60
C MET A 295 0.01 -2.33 -1.51
N LEU A 296 -0.25 -2.16 -2.80
CA LEU A 296 0.77 -1.86 -3.80
C LEU A 296 1.38 -0.47 -3.57
N LEU A 297 2.68 -0.35 -3.73
CA LEU A 297 3.40 0.92 -3.66
C LEU A 297 2.80 1.96 -4.62
N GLY A 298 2.58 3.19 -4.13
CA GLY A 298 2.05 4.31 -4.91
C GLY A 298 0.52 4.39 -4.97
N GLU A 299 -0.19 3.40 -4.46
CA GLU A 299 -1.65 3.44 -4.38
C GLU A 299 -2.14 4.31 -3.22
N ASN A 300 -3.41 4.68 -3.26
CA ASN A 300 -4.05 5.44 -2.18
C ASN A 300 -4.61 4.50 -1.11
N SER A 301 -4.02 4.55 0.09
CA SER A 301 -4.37 3.64 1.19
C SER A 301 -5.86 3.67 1.56
N ARG A 302 -6.50 4.84 1.50
CA ARG A 302 -7.93 5.00 1.76
C ARG A 302 -8.81 4.31 0.71
N THR A 303 -8.45 4.44 -0.57
CA THR A 303 -9.20 3.85 -1.67
C THR A 303 -9.08 2.33 -1.67
N VAL A 304 -7.86 1.84 -1.50
CA VAL A 304 -7.58 0.39 -1.45
C VAL A 304 -8.21 -0.25 -0.23
N SER A 305 -8.10 0.37 0.96
CA SER A 305 -8.70 -0.17 2.19
C SER A 305 -10.23 -0.26 2.09
N ARG A 306 -10.90 0.74 1.49
CA ARG A 306 -12.34 0.67 1.20
C ARG A 306 -12.70 -0.45 0.22
N ALA A 307 -11.91 -0.62 -0.85
CA ALA A 307 -12.13 -1.70 -1.81
C ALA A 307 -11.99 -3.08 -1.15
N VAL A 308 -11.03 -3.21 -0.22
CA VAL A 308 -10.85 -4.42 0.60
C VAL A 308 -12.05 -4.65 1.52
N ASP A 309 -12.54 -3.59 2.21
CA ASP A 309 -13.70 -3.70 3.09
C ASP A 309 -14.98 -4.11 2.33
N GLU A 310 -15.26 -3.46 1.21
CA GLU A 310 -16.38 -3.82 0.34
C GLU A 310 -16.29 -5.28 -0.15
N ARG A 311 -15.08 -5.72 -0.47
CA ARG A 311 -14.84 -7.11 -0.89
C ARG A 311 -15.02 -8.07 0.29
N MET A 312 -14.50 -7.71 1.47
CA MET A 312 -14.65 -8.50 2.69
C MET A 312 -16.12 -8.71 3.08
N GLN A 313 -16.96 -7.67 2.95
CA GLN A 313 -18.41 -7.79 3.16
C GLN A 313 -19.08 -8.78 2.21
N LYS A 314 -18.59 -8.89 0.95
CA LYS A 314 -19.07 -9.89 -0.01
C LYS A 314 -18.55 -11.28 0.35
N ILE A 315 -17.27 -11.40 0.71
CA ILE A 315 -16.63 -12.65 1.12
C ILE A 315 -17.35 -13.25 2.33
N ASN A 316 -17.66 -12.45 3.35
CA ASN A 316 -18.37 -12.92 4.55
C ASN A 316 -19.71 -13.62 4.24
N LYS A 317 -20.34 -13.31 3.10
CA LYS A 317 -21.58 -13.99 2.66
C LYS A 317 -21.32 -15.36 2.01
N THR A 318 -20.07 -15.64 1.63
CA THR A 318 -19.64 -16.88 0.96
C THR A 318 -18.87 -17.82 1.89
N LEU A 319 -18.59 -17.39 3.12
CA LEU A 319 -17.89 -18.21 4.10
C LEU A 319 -18.74 -19.40 4.54
N PRO A 320 -18.10 -20.46 5.04
CA PRO A 320 -18.80 -21.58 5.65
C PRO A 320 -19.73 -21.13 6.79
N PRO A 321 -20.79 -21.87 7.09
CA PRO A 321 -21.69 -21.55 8.21
C PRO A 321 -20.92 -21.33 9.52
N ASN A 322 -21.34 -20.34 10.30
CA ASN A 322 -20.71 -19.98 11.57
C ASN A 322 -19.24 -19.54 11.50
N VAL A 323 -18.72 -19.18 10.31
CA VAL A 323 -17.40 -18.57 10.17
C VAL A 323 -17.57 -17.13 9.70
N THR A 324 -16.82 -16.21 10.32
CA THR A 324 -16.82 -14.80 9.97
C THR A 324 -15.38 -14.26 9.90
N ALA A 325 -15.13 -13.36 8.97
CA ALA A 325 -13.92 -12.55 8.94
C ALA A 325 -14.22 -11.19 9.55
N ARG A 326 -13.79 -10.98 10.80
CA ARG A 326 -14.02 -9.74 11.54
C ARG A 326 -12.87 -8.78 11.35
N THR A 327 -13.15 -7.56 10.89
CA THR A 327 -12.15 -6.50 10.75
C THR A 327 -11.58 -6.12 12.10
N LEU A 328 -10.24 -6.10 12.20
CA LEU A 328 -9.49 -5.67 13.37
C LEU A 328 -8.87 -4.29 13.18
N TYR A 329 -8.38 -4.03 11.98
CA TYR A 329 -7.77 -2.77 11.60
C TYR A 329 -8.19 -2.39 10.18
N ASP A 330 -8.59 -1.14 10.02
CA ASP A 330 -8.90 -0.51 8.73
C ASP A 330 -8.19 0.84 8.67
N ARG A 331 -7.27 0.97 7.72
CA ARG A 331 -6.51 2.20 7.48
C ARG A 331 -7.42 3.40 7.18
N THR A 332 -8.58 3.17 6.59
CA THR A 332 -9.56 4.21 6.29
C THR A 332 -9.93 5.01 7.54
N TYR A 333 -10.11 4.33 8.68
CA TYR A 333 -10.44 5.01 9.94
C TYR A 333 -9.37 6.02 10.35
N LEU A 334 -8.09 5.63 10.27
CA LEU A 334 -6.98 6.50 10.62
C LEU A 334 -6.88 7.70 9.65
N VAL A 335 -7.00 7.44 8.36
CA VAL A 335 -6.96 8.48 7.32
C VAL A 335 -8.14 9.44 7.46
N ASP A 336 -9.35 8.93 7.68
CA ASP A 336 -10.55 9.76 7.86
C ASP A 336 -10.47 10.59 9.16
N ALA A 337 -9.95 10.03 10.26
CA ALA A 337 -9.70 10.78 11.50
C ALA A 337 -8.69 11.92 11.27
N THR A 338 -7.61 11.65 10.56
CA THR A 338 -6.61 12.64 10.15
C THR A 338 -7.23 13.76 9.32
N LEU A 339 -7.99 13.40 8.27
CA LEU A 339 -8.68 14.38 7.42
C LEU A 339 -9.68 15.24 8.19
N ASN A 340 -10.44 14.64 9.09
CA ASN A 340 -11.37 15.38 9.94
C ASN A 340 -10.65 16.35 10.87
N THR A 341 -9.52 15.95 11.44
CA THR A 341 -8.70 16.82 12.28
C THR A 341 -8.15 18.01 11.47
N VAL A 342 -7.56 17.73 10.29
CA VAL A 342 -7.09 18.79 9.40
C VAL A 342 -8.22 19.73 9.01
N ARG A 343 -9.34 19.19 8.54
CA ARG A 343 -10.52 19.97 8.15
C ARG A 343 -11.03 20.86 9.30
N LYS A 344 -11.12 20.31 10.51
CA LYS A 344 -11.54 21.04 11.70
C LYS A 344 -10.59 22.21 11.98
N ASN A 345 -9.30 21.94 12.06
CA ASN A 345 -8.27 22.94 12.33
C ASN A 345 -8.24 24.05 11.27
N LEU A 346 -8.37 23.65 9.97
CA LEU A 346 -8.45 24.60 8.87
C LEU A 346 -9.67 25.54 8.96
N VAL A 347 -10.86 24.97 9.28
CA VAL A 347 -12.09 25.76 9.42
C VAL A 347 -11.99 26.67 10.64
N GLU A 348 -11.54 26.17 11.79
CA GLU A 348 -11.38 26.96 13.00
C GLU A 348 -10.35 28.09 12.78
N GLY A 349 -9.20 27.81 12.17
CA GLY A 349 -8.22 28.81 11.81
C GLY A 349 -8.74 29.85 10.84
N ALA A 350 -9.45 29.46 9.79
CA ALA A 350 -10.06 30.37 8.84
C ALA A 350 -11.10 31.28 9.49
N VAL A 351 -11.98 30.73 10.36
CA VAL A 351 -12.96 31.53 11.11
C VAL A 351 -12.28 32.53 12.02
N LEU A 352 -11.23 32.10 12.75
CA LEU A 352 -10.46 33.00 13.62
C LEU A 352 -9.86 34.16 12.81
N VAL A 353 -9.21 33.86 11.68
CA VAL A 353 -8.63 34.87 10.80
C VAL A 353 -9.72 35.82 10.27
N ILE A 354 -10.86 35.32 9.83
CA ILE A 354 -11.99 36.16 9.38
C ILE A 354 -12.47 37.09 10.49
N VAL A 355 -12.61 36.58 11.71
CA VAL A 355 -13.04 37.40 12.88
C VAL A 355 -12.02 38.50 13.16
N VAL A 356 -10.73 38.16 13.24
CA VAL A 356 -9.65 39.13 13.46
C VAL A 356 -9.61 40.18 12.34
N LEU A 357 -9.71 39.77 11.09
CA LEU A 357 -9.76 40.69 9.94
C LEU A 357 -10.98 41.58 9.99
N PHE A 358 -12.14 41.07 10.40
CA PHE A 358 -13.34 41.87 10.55
C PHE A 358 -13.17 42.93 11.63
N VAL A 359 -12.60 42.59 12.76
CA VAL A 359 -12.33 43.54 13.86
C VAL A 359 -11.33 44.61 13.44
N LEU A 360 -10.25 44.23 12.75
CA LEU A 360 -9.21 45.16 12.33
C LEU A 360 -9.64 46.06 11.16
N LEU A 361 -10.28 45.49 10.14
CA LEU A 361 -10.65 46.23 8.93
C LEU A 361 -11.99 46.97 9.08
N GLY A 362 -12.82 46.64 10.06
CA GLY A 362 -14.14 47.26 10.25
C GLY A 362 -15.12 47.07 9.06
N ASN A 363 -14.77 46.19 8.11
CA ASN A 363 -15.51 46.03 6.87
C ASN A 363 -15.64 44.54 6.49
N VAL A 364 -16.87 44.00 6.61
CA VAL A 364 -17.15 42.56 6.34
C VAL A 364 -16.80 42.16 4.90
N ARG A 365 -17.03 43.03 3.91
CA ARG A 365 -16.70 42.71 2.51
C ARG A 365 -15.21 42.57 2.28
N ALA A 366 -14.41 43.44 2.89
CA ALA A 366 -12.97 43.39 2.80
C ALA A 366 -12.42 42.14 3.49
N ALA A 367 -12.90 41.82 4.69
CA ALA A 367 -12.52 40.60 5.42
C ALA A 367 -12.83 39.34 4.63
N LEU A 368 -13.99 39.23 4.00
CA LEU A 368 -14.36 38.09 3.15
C LEU A 368 -13.50 37.98 1.89
N ILE A 369 -13.19 39.09 1.22
CA ILE A 369 -12.34 39.10 0.01
C ILE A 369 -10.91 38.63 0.40
N THR A 370 -10.39 39.12 1.51
CA THR A 370 -9.05 38.71 2.00
C THR A 370 -9.05 37.25 2.42
N ALA A 371 -10.09 36.77 3.11
CA ALA A 371 -10.24 35.38 3.52
C ALA A 371 -10.33 34.40 2.35
N LEU A 372 -10.84 34.82 1.18
CA LEU A 372 -10.84 34.00 -0.04
C LEU A 372 -9.43 33.64 -0.52
N ALA A 373 -8.40 34.39 -0.14
CA ALA A 373 -7.02 34.03 -0.47
C ALA A 373 -6.61 32.69 0.15
N ILE A 374 -7.15 32.33 1.32
CA ILE A 374 -6.84 31.07 2.02
C ILE A 374 -7.21 29.83 1.18
N PRO A 375 -8.49 29.61 0.82
CA PRO A 375 -8.87 28.43 0.04
C PRO A 375 -8.25 28.44 -1.37
N LEU A 376 -8.05 29.60 -1.97
CA LEU A 376 -7.46 29.71 -3.31
C LEU A 376 -5.98 29.27 -3.30
N SER A 377 -5.20 29.74 -2.35
CA SER A 377 -3.79 29.35 -2.21
C SER A 377 -3.64 27.88 -1.85
N MET A 378 -4.51 27.36 -0.99
CA MET A 378 -4.56 25.94 -0.65
C MET A 378 -4.82 25.05 -1.86
N LEU A 379 -5.81 25.40 -2.71
CA LEU A 379 -6.11 24.67 -3.94
C LEU A 379 -4.94 24.72 -4.94
N LEU A 380 -4.20 25.82 -4.98
CA LEU A 380 -3.02 25.96 -5.80
C LEU A 380 -1.87 25.09 -5.27
N ALA A 381 -1.65 25.07 -3.95
CA ALA A 381 -0.65 24.23 -3.30
C ALA A 381 -0.94 22.73 -3.55
N ILE A 382 -2.20 22.30 -3.38
CA ILE A 382 -2.64 20.93 -3.69
C ILE A 382 -2.38 20.57 -5.16
N THR A 383 -2.61 21.51 -6.08
CA THR A 383 -2.30 21.28 -7.50
C THR A 383 -0.80 21.07 -7.73
N GLY A 384 0.03 21.82 -7.00
CA GLY A 384 1.48 21.62 -6.97
C GLY A 384 1.87 20.25 -6.42
N MET A 385 1.30 19.84 -5.29
CA MET A 385 1.57 18.53 -4.66
C MET A 385 1.25 17.37 -5.60
N VAL A 386 0.07 17.38 -6.23
CA VAL A 386 -0.33 16.32 -7.18
C VAL A 386 0.62 16.26 -8.38
N ARG A 387 1.08 17.44 -8.89
CA ARG A 387 2.00 17.48 -10.02
C ARG A 387 3.42 17.02 -9.67
N SER A 388 3.82 17.18 -8.42
CA SER A 388 5.14 16.78 -7.88
C SER A 388 5.09 15.41 -7.21
N GLU A 389 3.97 14.68 -7.32
CA GLU A 389 3.77 13.34 -6.72
C GLU A 389 3.96 13.30 -5.19
N ILE A 390 3.73 14.44 -4.52
CA ILE A 390 3.82 14.55 -3.06
C ILE A 390 2.48 14.12 -2.46
N SER A 391 2.52 13.16 -1.53
CA SER A 391 1.32 12.72 -0.80
C SER A 391 0.84 13.78 0.20
N GLY A 392 -0.49 13.91 0.31
CA GLY A 392 -1.12 14.69 1.38
C GLY A 392 -1.12 13.90 2.68
N ASN A 393 -0.32 14.31 3.64
CA ASN A 393 -0.29 13.73 4.98
C ASN A 393 -0.47 14.81 6.06
N LEU A 394 -0.58 14.40 7.33
CA LEU A 394 -0.78 15.32 8.43
C LEU A 394 0.33 16.38 8.53
N MET A 395 1.57 16.00 8.22
CA MET A 395 2.73 16.91 8.27
C MET A 395 2.68 17.92 7.12
N SER A 396 2.53 17.46 5.88
CA SER A 396 2.50 18.33 4.69
C SER A 396 1.28 19.26 4.68
N LEU A 397 0.10 18.79 5.08
CA LEU A 397 -1.10 19.61 5.20
C LEU A 397 -1.05 20.52 6.44
N GLY A 398 -0.42 20.08 7.51
CA GLY A 398 -0.24 20.86 8.73
C GLY A 398 0.81 21.97 8.60
N ALA A 399 1.77 21.83 7.68
CA ALA A 399 2.79 22.82 7.39
C ALA A 399 2.26 24.02 6.57
N ILE A 400 1.03 23.95 6.05
CA ILE A 400 0.42 25.08 5.34
C ILE A 400 0.08 26.18 6.34
N ASP A 401 0.94 27.19 6.40
CA ASP A 401 0.73 28.35 7.28
C ASP A 401 -0.17 29.38 6.60
N PHE A 402 -1.39 29.51 7.11
CA PHE A 402 -2.36 30.48 6.61
C PHE A 402 -1.96 31.93 6.92
N GLY A 403 -1.19 32.18 7.97
CA GLY A 403 -0.74 33.50 8.35
C GLY A 403 0.10 34.12 7.26
N ILE A 404 1.17 33.46 6.86
CA ILE A 404 2.10 33.94 5.82
C ILE A 404 1.39 34.15 4.47
N ILE A 405 0.45 33.28 4.11
CA ILE A 405 -0.27 33.35 2.84
C ILE A 405 -1.21 34.55 2.81
N VAL A 406 -1.85 34.86 3.93
CA VAL A 406 -2.89 35.91 4.02
C VAL A 406 -2.29 37.28 4.24
N ASP A 407 -1.14 37.41 4.91
CA ASP A 407 -0.51 38.69 5.25
C ASP A 407 -0.38 39.63 4.06
N GLY A 408 0.11 39.15 2.93
CA GLY A 408 0.23 39.95 1.72
C GLY A 408 -1.13 40.47 1.20
N ALA A 409 -2.18 39.64 1.27
CA ALA A 409 -3.53 40.03 0.87
C ALA A 409 -4.15 41.03 1.85
N VAL A 410 -3.93 40.83 3.16
CA VAL A 410 -4.39 41.76 4.23
C VAL A 410 -3.82 43.14 4.03
N VAL A 411 -2.49 43.28 3.93
CA VAL A 411 -1.80 44.58 3.73
C VAL A 411 -2.26 45.29 2.48
N MET A 412 -2.46 44.54 1.37
CA MET A 412 -2.94 45.15 0.13
C MET A 412 -4.39 45.66 0.24
N VAL A 413 -5.28 44.89 0.86
CA VAL A 413 -6.70 45.25 1.03
C VAL A 413 -6.86 46.37 2.04
N GLU A 414 -6.11 46.36 3.14
CA GLU A 414 -6.11 47.41 4.15
C GLU A 414 -5.67 48.76 3.54
N ASN A 415 -4.53 48.78 2.85
CA ASN A 415 -4.04 49.98 2.20
C ASN A 415 -5.02 50.51 1.16
N LEU A 416 -5.62 49.60 0.38
CA LEU A 416 -6.66 49.99 -0.60
C LEU A 416 -7.87 50.63 0.07
N ILE A 417 -8.39 50.07 1.15
CA ILE A 417 -9.55 50.60 1.86
C ILE A 417 -9.22 52.00 2.41
N ARG A 418 -8.04 52.16 3.02
CA ARG A 418 -7.58 53.44 3.56
C ARG A 418 -7.56 54.51 2.48
N HIS A 419 -6.92 54.27 1.35
CA HIS A 419 -6.87 55.23 0.25
C HIS A 419 -8.21 55.53 -0.39
N LEU A 420 -9.10 54.55 -0.50
CA LEU A 420 -10.46 54.77 -0.98
C LEU A 420 -11.29 55.64 -0.02
N ALA A 421 -11.15 55.42 1.29
CA ALA A 421 -11.81 56.19 2.34
C ALA A 421 -11.32 57.66 2.34
N GLU A 422 -10.00 57.88 2.31
CA GLU A 422 -9.38 59.19 2.23
C GLU A 422 -9.81 59.98 1.00
N ALA A 423 -9.80 59.33 -0.16
CA ALA A 423 -10.23 59.96 -1.42
C ALA A 423 -11.72 60.32 -1.42
N GLN A 424 -12.57 59.45 -0.87
CA GLN A 424 -14.00 59.67 -0.76
C GLN A 424 -14.28 60.83 0.21
N HIS A 425 -13.55 60.91 1.32
CA HIS A 425 -13.68 62.00 2.29
C HIS A 425 -13.26 63.33 1.66
N LYS A 426 -12.13 63.37 0.94
CA LYS A 426 -11.64 64.58 0.26
C LYS A 426 -12.59 65.12 -0.84
N LEU A 427 -13.24 64.20 -1.56
CA LEU A 427 -14.12 64.59 -2.66
C LEU A 427 -15.58 64.82 -2.25
N GLY A 428 -15.97 64.48 -1.03
CA GLY A 428 -17.33 64.61 -0.50
C GLY A 428 -18.42 63.85 -1.30
N ARG A 429 -18.00 62.96 -2.21
CA ARG A 429 -18.90 62.18 -3.07
C ARG A 429 -18.42 60.73 -3.25
N ARG A 430 -19.30 59.89 -3.71
CA ARG A 430 -18.91 58.52 -4.10
C ARG A 430 -17.97 58.55 -5.31
N LEU A 431 -16.91 57.74 -5.23
CA LEU A 431 -15.90 57.60 -6.29
C LEU A 431 -16.50 56.86 -7.49
N THR A 432 -16.18 57.33 -8.70
CA THR A 432 -16.48 56.63 -9.95
C THR A 432 -15.65 55.34 -10.09
N LEU A 433 -16.04 54.47 -10.98
CA LEU A 433 -15.36 53.20 -11.21
C LEU A 433 -13.90 53.39 -11.72
N ALA A 434 -13.66 54.43 -12.54
CA ALA A 434 -12.35 54.79 -13.02
C ALA A 434 -11.44 55.31 -11.90
N GLU A 435 -11.98 56.19 -11.04
CA GLU A 435 -11.26 56.70 -9.86
C GLU A 435 -10.89 55.60 -8.89
N ARG A 436 -11.79 54.63 -8.64
CA ARG A 436 -11.52 53.44 -7.79
C ARG A 436 -10.40 52.60 -8.40
N ALA A 437 -10.41 52.39 -9.73
CA ALA A 437 -9.36 51.61 -10.42
C ALA A 437 -7.99 52.30 -10.33
N ASP A 438 -7.93 53.63 -10.48
CA ASP A 438 -6.69 54.38 -10.36
C ASP A 438 -6.15 54.37 -8.93
N ILE A 439 -7.02 54.55 -7.93
CA ILE A 439 -6.64 54.43 -6.52
C ILE A 439 -6.16 53.00 -6.19
N ALA A 440 -6.83 51.98 -6.69
CA ALA A 440 -6.42 50.59 -6.51
C ALA A 440 -5.03 50.32 -7.10
N LEU A 441 -4.75 50.88 -8.27
CA LEU A 441 -3.42 50.77 -8.88
C LEU A 441 -2.34 51.48 -8.08
N ARG A 442 -2.59 52.69 -7.60
CA ARG A 442 -1.63 53.46 -6.78
C ARG A 442 -1.36 52.77 -5.41
N SER A 443 -2.43 52.45 -4.73
CA SER A 443 -2.35 51.75 -3.44
C SER A 443 -1.64 50.39 -3.57
N GLY A 444 -1.96 49.61 -4.62
CA GLY A 444 -1.30 48.35 -4.88
C GLY A 444 0.21 48.49 -5.18
N LYS A 445 0.61 49.54 -5.95
CA LYS A 445 2.04 49.82 -6.22
C LYS A 445 2.84 50.16 -4.95
N GLU A 446 2.24 50.87 -4.01
CA GLU A 446 2.87 51.32 -2.80
C GLU A 446 3.32 50.12 -1.93
N VAL A 447 2.46 49.12 -1.77
CA VAL A 447 2.70 47.98 -0.87
C VAL A 447 3.23 46.73 -1.58
N ALA A 448 3.07 46.62 -2.90
CA ALA A 448 3.46 45.39 -3.62
C ALA A 448 4.96 45.09 -3.54
N ARG A 449 5.83 46.10 -3.55
CA ARG A 449 7.27 45.87 -3.42
C ARG A 449 7.65 45.38 -2.01
N PRO A 450 7.30 46.08 -0.89
CA PRO A 450 7.57 45.61 0.46
C PRO A 450 7.03 44.22 0.73
N VAL A 451 5.79 43.95 0.31
CA VAL A 451 5.15 42.63 0.50
C VAL A 451 5.90 41.53 -0.28
N LEU A 452 6.26 41.79 -1.57
CA LEU A 452 7.00 40.81 -2.35
C LEU A 452 8.38 40.52 -1.76
N PHE A 453 9.09 41.53 -1.27
CA PHE A 453 10.38 41.34 -0.62
C PHE A 453 10.24 40.60 0.72
N GLY A 454 9.24 40.94 1.54
CA GLY A 454 8.99 40.25 2.80
C GLY A 454 8.67 38.77 2.60
N VAL A 455 7.72 38.45 1.74
CA VAL A 455 7.38 37.07 1.40
C VAL A 455 8.57 36.34 0.74
N GLY A 456 9.31 37.04 -0.15
CA GLY A 456 10.51 36.49 -0.78
C GLY A 456 11.60 36.10 0.21
N ILE A 457 11.84 36.89 1.25
CA ILE A 457 12.78 36.56 2.31
C ILE A 457 12.34 35.32 3.07
N ILE A 458 11.06 35.23 3.42
CA ILE A 458 10.50 34.05 4.09
C ILE A 458 10.67 32.83 3.21
N MET A 459 10.34 32.91 1.92
CA MET A 459 10.52 31.78 0.98
C MET A 459 11.97 31.33 0.89
N ILE A 460 12.95 32.25 0.89
CA ILE A 460 14.38 31.92 0.84
C ILE A 460 14.81 31.15 2.09
N VAL A 461 14.25 31.46 3.25
CA VAL A 461 14.52 30.73 4.51
C VAL A 461 14.05 29.27 4.44
N TYR A 462 12.99 28.98 3.68
CA TYR A 462 12.50 27.60 3.48
C TYR A 462 13.23 26.84 2.37
N LEU A 463 14.01 27.52 1.50
CA LEU A 463 14.75 26.86 0.40
C LEU A 463 15.67 25.72 0.87
N PRO A 464 16.41 25.80 2.00
CA PRO A 464 17.23 24.68 2.49
C PRO A 464 16.44 23.42 2.79
N ILE A 465 15.16 23.53 3.18
CA ILE A 465 14.31 22.38 3.45
C ILE A 465 14.06 21.58 2.16
N LEU A 466 13.91 22.25 1.01
CA LEU A 466 13.73 21.61 -0.29
C LEU A 466 14.99 20.87 -0.80
N THR A 467 16.14 21.08 -0.17
CA THR A 467 17.39 20.38 -0.50
C THR A 467 17.66 19.18 0.40
N LEU A 468 16.79 18.91 1.37
CA LEU A 468 16.89 17.73 2.23
C LEU A 468 16.71 16.45 1.39
N THR A 469 17.55 15.47 1.68
CA THR A 469 17.53 14.13 1.03
C THR A 469 17.35 13.06 2.08
N GLY A 470 17.10 11.82 1.65
CA GLY A 470 16.89 10.71 2.58
C GLY A 470 15.56 10.79 3.35
N ILE A 471 15.57 10.31 4.59
CA ILE A 471 14.37 10.25 5.44
C ILE A 471 13.82 11.65 5.71
N GLU A 472 14.69 12.61 6.03
CA GLU A 472 14.31 13.99 6.29
C GLU A 472 13.60 14.62 5.09
N GLY A 473 14.10 14.40 3.87
CA GLY A 473 13.48 14.91 2.65
C GLY A 473 12.13 14.25 2.33
N LYS A 474 11.92 13.01 2.77
CA LYS A 474 10.62 12.33 2.62
C LYS A 474 9.60 12.77 3.68
N MET A 475 10.06 13.25 4.83
CA MET A 475 9.19 13.73 5.91
C MET A 475 8.69 15.14 5.68
N PHE A 476 9.50 16.03 5.10
CA PHE A 476 9.22 17.44 4.83
C PHE A 476 8.99 17.74 3.35
#